data_1f8dddfccf1c50b5f5c0cd8918520130
#
_entry.id   1f8dddfccf1c50b5f5c0cd8918520130
#
_cell.length_a   1.000
_cell.length_b   1.000
_cell.length_c   1.000
_cell.angle_alpha   90.00
_cell.angle_beta   90.00
_cell.angle_gamma   90.00
#
_symmetry.space_group_name_H-M   'P 1'
#
loop_
_entity.id
_entity.type
_entity.pdbx_description
1 polymer ?
#
loop_
_entity_poly.entity_id
_entity_poly.type
_entity_poly.pdbx_seq_one_letter_code
_entity_poly.pdbx_strand_id
1 'polypeptide(L)'
;QDRLSSNTARLEKLFSLTGTQVDDYADVLGSKLVSAIKNGTANSDQMKTAIEKIGKSATGGKADIRQLTDALDTVDDGEAIRNLIEELKQAGDAAQDTAEDVGQIAENTKGAALMQTADQLSAVGDKIQDIGTKAMDAYSETENAVIKVNAYFGETGQAAEESANVIKAVYSDGVGESMDSVADAVLIVKKNLGDLSETDLTNLTQQAITLDELYGIDMNETLRGVNSLMQQYGLTAQEAMDYIVVGTQNGLDKTNELGDNLSEYAGKFSQAGYSASEYFQLLDNGLKNGAYNLDKVNDAINEVTTRLVDGTIGESIGSFSTKTQELFTSWQNGGATQKQVIDSIVADIGNCTNQQEALNLAALAFGTMAE
;
A
#
# COMPACT_ATOMS: atom_id res chain seq x y z
N GLN A 1 10.28 -10.21 29.73
CA GLN A 1 11.68 -9.77 29.95
C GLN A 1 12.67 -10.66 29.20
N ASP A 2 12.54 -11.99 29.23
CA ASP A 2 13.48 -12.93 28.62
C ASP A 2 13.62 -12.78 27.08
N ARG A 3 12.51 -12.56 26.38
CA ARG A 3 12.54 -12.37 24.90
C ARG A 3 13.21 -11.07 24.47
N LEU A 4 13.04 -9.99 25.22
CA LEU A 4 13.70 -8.72 24.92
C LEU A 4 15.19 -8.83 25.15
N SER A 5 15.61 -9.46 26.25
CA SER A 5 17.03 -9.72 26.57
C SER A 5 17.70 -10.58 25.49
N SER A 6 17.02 -11.63 25.02
CA SER A 6 17.53 -12.50 23.96
C SER A 6 17.70 -11.76 22.63
N ASN A 7 16.71 -10.99 22.19
CA ASN A 7 16.79 -10.24 20.94
C ASN A 7 17.84 -9.12 21.00
N THR A 8 18.03 -8.49 22.16
CA THR A 8 19.10 -7.51 22.36
C THR A 8 20.47 -8.14 22.21
N ALA A 9 20.70 -9.28 22.86
CA ALA A 9 21.96 -10.02 22.75
C ALA A 9 22.25 -10.49 21.31
N ARG A 10 21.23 -10.95 20.59
CA ARG A 10 21.35 -11.34 19.17
C ARG A 10 21.76 -10.15 18.29
N LEU A 11 21.15 -8.99 18.50
CA LEU A 11 21.46 -7.78 17.74
C LEU A 11 22.88 -7.28 18.03
N GLU A 12 23.29 -7.26 19.30
CA GLU A 12 24.65 -6.90 19.70
C GLU A 12 25.68 -7.85 19.11
N LYS A 13 25.39 -9.15 19.11
CA LYS A 13 26.24 -10.18 18.50
C LYS A 13 26.34 -9.97 16.99
N LEU A 14 25.24 -9.67 16.31
CA LEU A 14 25.22 -9.38 14.88
C LEU A 14 26.12 -8.17 14.55
N PHE A 15 26.02 -7.08 15.29
CA PHE A 15 26.88 -5.91 15.10
C PHE A 15 28.37 -6.23 15.40
N SER A 16 28.64 -7.00 16.43
CA SER A 16 30.00 -7.43 16.75
C SER A 16 30.62 -8.26 15.63
N LEU A 17 29.83 -9.17 15.05
CA LEU A 17 30.32 -10.08 14.00
C LEU A 17 30.47 -9.39 12.64
N THR A 18 29.66 -8.41 12.35
CA THR A 18 29.71 -7.65 11.08
C THR A 18 30.63 -6.43 11.16
N GLY A 19 31.10 -6.07 12.35
CA GLY A 19 31.87 -4.85 12.57
C GLY A 19 31.10 -3.57 12.30
N THR A 20 29.78 -3.65 12.35
CA THR A 20 28.83 -2.57 12.05
C THR A 20 28.13 -2.08 13.31
N GLN A 21 27.43 -0.97 13.18
CA GLN A 21 26.62 -0.37 14.23
C GLN A 21 25.21 -0.10 13.70
N VAL A 22 24.27 0.19 14.60
CA VAL A 22 22.88 0.48 14.22
C VAL A 22 22.76 1.63 13.21
N ASP A 23 23.70 2.59 13.26
CA ASP A 23 23.70 3.73 12.33
C ASP A 23 24.06 3.33 10.89
N ASP A 24 24.81 2.26 10.70
CA ASP A 24 25.19 1.75 9.38
C ASP A 24 23.97 1.18 8.62
N TYR A 25 22.89 0.90 9.34
CA TYR A 25 21.63 0.41 8.80
C TYR A 25 20.48 1.44 8.91
N ALA A 26 20.83 2.73 9.05
CA ALA A 26 19.81 3.77 9.24
C ALA A 26 18.79 3.85 8.08
N ASP A 27 19.24 3.64 6.85
CA ASP A 27 18.41 3.64 5.66
C ASP A 27 17.43 2.46 5.61
N VAL A 28 17.83 1.32 6.20
CA VAL A 28 17.04 0.09 6.22
C VAL A 28 16.08 0.06 7.40
N LEU A 29 16.52 0.54 8.57
CA LEU A 29 15.75 0.49 9.81
C LEU A 29 14.78 1.67 9.95
N GLY A 30 15.14 2.81 9.37
CA GLY A 30 14.46 4.09 9.59
C GLY A 30 14.83 4.76 10.93
N SER A 31 14.75 6.09 10.95
CA SER A 31 15.24 6.92 12.06
C SER A 31 14.58 6.63 13.41
N LYS A 32 13.30 6.26 13.42
CA LYS A 32 12.56 5.95 14.65
C LYS A 32 13.08 4.69 15.33
N LEU A 33 13.31 3.62 14.56
CA LEU A 33 13.79 2.35 15.08
C LEU A 33 15.25 2.46 15.52
N VAL A 34 16.10 3.14 14.74
CA VAL A 34 17.48 3.47 15.11
C VAL A 34 17.53 4.20 16.45
N SER A 35 16.70 5.25 16.61
CA SER A 35 16.65 6.01 17.87
C SER A 35 16.16 5.16 19.05
N ALA A 36 15.15 4.31 18.84
CA ALA A 36 14.65 3.42 19.89
C ALA A 36 15.68 2.42 20.35
N ILE A 37 16.47 1.84 19.43
CA ILE A 37 17.56 0.91 19.73
C ILE A 37 18.67 1.64 20.50
N LYS A 38 19.15 2.78 20.01
CA LYS A 38 20.22 3.58 20.65
C LYS A 38 19.87 4.04 22.06
N ASN A 39 18.60 4.37 22.29
CA ASN A 39 18.12 4.84 23.59
C ASN A 39 17.68 3.70 24.53
N GLY A 40 17.81 2.44 24.12
CA GLY A 40 17.38 1.28 24.90
C GLY A 40 15.86 1.22 25.14
N THR A 41 15.08 1.91 24.32
CA THR A 41 13.60 1.96 24.44
C THR A 41 12.89 1.02 23.48
N ALA A 42 13.62 0.35 22.58
CA ALA A 42 13.05 -0.62 21.66
C ALA A 42 12.47 -1.83 22.40
N ASN A 43 11.27 -2.23 22.04
CA ASN A 43 10.64 -3.45 22.57
C ASN A 43 11.11 -4.70 21.83
N SER A 44 10.65 -5.88 22.29
CA SER A 44 11.07 -7.19 21.72
C SER A 44 10.76 -7.31 20.23
N ASP A 45 9.59 -6.83 19.79
CA ASP A 45 9.17 -6.91 18.39
C ASP A 45 9.95 -5.94 17.52
N GLN A 46 10.25 -4.75 18.02
CA GLN A 46 11.13 -3.80 17.36
C GLN A 46 12.56 -4.32 17.19
N MET A 47 13.09 -5.01 18.21
CA MET A 47 14.40 -5.67 18.13
C MET A 47 14.39 -6.82 17.12
N LYS A 48 13.32 -7.62 17.09
CA LYS A 48 13.12 -8.67 16.10
C LYS A 48 13.09 -8.06 14.69
N THR A 49 12.29 -7.03 14.47
CA THR A 49 12.21 -6.31 13.19
C THR A 49 13.57 -5.75 12.75
N ALA A 50 14.38 -5.24 13.69
CA ALA A 50 15.72 -4.76 13.37
C ALA A 50 16.65 -5.90 12.89
N ILE A 51 16.67 -7.04 13.59
CA ILE A 51 17.44 -8.22 13.19
C ILE A 51 16.99 -8.66 11.78
N GLU A 52 15.71 -8.64 11.55
CA GLU A 52 15.11 -8.98 10.27
C GLU A 52 15.57 -8.08 9.12
N LYS A 53 15.41 -6.81 9.27
CA LYS A 53 15.80 -5.85 8.23
C LYS A 53 17.31 -5.88 7.97
N ILE A 54 18.11 -5.98 9.03
CA ILE A 54 19.57 -6.08 8.90
C ILE A 54 19.96 -7.39 8.20
N GLY A 55 19.34 -8.51 8.59
CA GLY A 55 19.59 -9.81 7.98
C GLY A 55 19.21 -9.82 6.49
N LYS A 56 18.04 -9.28 6.14
CA LYS A 56 17.62 -9.11 4.74
C LYS A 56 18.61 -8.24 3.95
N SER A 57 19.04 -7.12 4.51
CA SER A 57 20.03 -6.23 3.87
C SER A 57 21.37 -6.93 3.67
N ALA A 58 21.85 -7.67 4.67
CA ALA A 58 23.14 -8.40 4.63
C ALA A 58 23.12 -9.57 3.63
N THR A 59 21.96 -10.15 3.35
CA THR A 59 21.81 -11.33 2.47
C THR A 59 21.19 -11.01 1.11
N GLY A 60 20.97 -9.73 0.80
CA GLY A 60 20.35 -9.33 -0.46
C GLY A 60 18.90 -9.80 -0.60
N GLY A 61 18.15 -9.89 0.51
CA GLY A 61 16.75 -10.30 0.54
C GLY A 61 16.50 -11.81 0.54
N LYS A 62 17.55 -12.63 0.56
CA LYS A 62 17.45 -14.08 0.33
C LYS A 62 17.50 -14.95 1.59
N ALA A 63 17.74 -14.41 2.77
CA ALA A 63 17.82 -15.21 4.00
C ALA A 63 16.52 -15.24 4.76
N ASP A 64 16.11 -16.45 5.16
CA ASP A 64 15.13 -16.62 6.23
C ASP A 64 15.73 -16.13 7.56
N ILE A 65 15.05 -15.20 8.17
CA ILE A 65 15.45 -14.56 9.42
C ILE A 65 15.52 -15.52 10.59
N ARG A 66 14.70 -16.57 10.59
CA ARG A 66 14.77 -17.61 11.64
C ARG A 66 16.12 -18.29 11.60
N GLN A 67 16.62 -18.61 10.41
CA GLN A 67 17.94 -19.20 10.21
C GLN A 67 19.06 -18.29 10.71
N LEU A 68 18.95 -16.98 10.47
CA LEU A 68 19.94 -16.01 10.98
C LEU A 68 19.86 -15.88 12.51
N THR A 69 18.65 -15.81 13.09
CA THR A 69 18.50 -15.75 14.55
C THR A 69 18.97 -17.00 15.24
N ASP A 70 18.68 -18.17 14.69
CA ASP A 70 19.13 -19.45 15.22
C ASP A 70 20.65 -19.60 15.11
N ALA A 71 21.25 -19.16 14.01
CA ALA A 71 22.71 -19.10 13.85
C ALA A 71 23.34 -18.16 14.88
N LEU A 72 22.74 -17.00 15.13
CA LEU A 72 23.22 -16.06 16.15
C LEU A 72 23.13 -16.64 17.59
N ASP A 73 22.21 -17.53 17.85
CA ASP A 73 22.06 -18.18 19.17
C ASP A 73 23.05 -19.30 19.41
N THR A 74 23.53 -19.93 18.36
CA THR A 74 24.20 -21.22 18.46
C THR A 74 25.68 -21.20 18.06
N VAL A 75 26.14 -20.14 17.40
CA VAL A 75 27.51 -20.06 16.88
C VAL A 75 28.32 -18.97 17.62
N ASP A 76 29.52 -19.34 18.12
CA ASP A 76 30.38 -18.42 18.85
C ASP A 76 31.40 -17.68 17.99
N ASP A 77 31.58 -18.07 16.71
CA ASP A 77 32.52 -17.43 15.80
C ASP A 77 31.84 -16.93 14.49
N GLY A 78 32.48 -15.94 13.90
CA GLY A 78 31.93 -15.29 12.72
C GLY A 78 32.16 -16.04 11.40
N GLU A 79 32.99 -17.07 11.37
CA GLU A 79 33.26 -17.88 10.18
C GLU A 79 32.03 -18.78 9.87
N ALA A 80 31.43 -19.35 10.91
CA ALA A 80 30.26 -20.18 10.77
C ALA A 80 29.03 -19.37 10.30
N ILE A 81 28.91 -18.11 10.71
CA ILE A 81 27.83 -17.23 10.21
C ILE A 81 28.06 -16.84 8.75
N ARG A 82 29.31 -16.60 8.34
CA ARG A 82 29.62 -16.35 6.92
C ARG A 82 29.35 -17.57 6.05
N ASN A 83 29.76 -18.74 6.50
CA ASN A 83 29.49 -19.97 5.78
C ASN A 83 27.98 -20.27 5.69
N LEU A 84 27.22 -20.01 6.76
CA LEU A 84 25.77 -20.12 6.74
C LEU A 84 25.13 -19.10 5.77
N ILE A 85 25.59 -17.84 5.77
CA ILE A 85 25.12 -16.84 4.80
C ILE A 85 25.47 -17.26 3.37
N GLU A 86 26.65 -17.83 3.15
CA GLU A 86 27.08 -18.35 1.84
C GLU A 86 26.26 -19.57 1.40
N GLU A 87 25.99 -20.50 2.31
CA GLU A 87 25.16 -21.69 2.03
C GLU A 87 23.69 -21.32 1.81
N LEU A 88 23.15 -20.37 2.57
CA LEU A 88 21.81 -19.83 2.34
C LEU A 88 21.68 -19.12 0.98
N LYS A 89 22.73 -18.47 0.53
CA LYS A 89 22.82 -17.91 -0.81
C LYS A 89 22.85 -19.02 -1.89
N GLN A 90 23.63 -20.09 -1.67
CA GLN A 90 23.74 -21.21 -2.61
C GLN A 90 22.46 -22.05 -2.66
N ALA A 91 21.75 -22.23 -1.55
CA ALA A 91 20.44 -22.88 -1.52
C ALA A 91 19.35 -22.06 -2.24
N GLY A 92 19.51 -20.73 -2.27
CA GLY A 92 18.66 -19.84 -3.10
C GLY A 92 19.03 -19.83 -4.59
N ASP A 93 20.24 -20.28 -4.95
CA ASP A 93 20.77 -20.28 -6.33
C ASP A 93 20.38 -21.49 -7.19
N ALA A 94 19.46 -22.35 -6.72
CA ALA A 94 18.73 -23.23 -7.64
C ALA A 94 17.86 -22.40 -8.62
N ALA A 95 17.77 -21.09 -8.43
CA ALA A 95 17.21 -20.12 -9.36
C ALA A 95 18.28 -19.06 -9.70
N GLN A 96 18.93 -19.30 -10.80
CA GLN A 96 19.72 -18.46 -11.70
C GLN A 96 19.93 -16.97 -11.37
N ASP A 97 21.23 -16.51 -11.46
CA ASP A 97 21.75 -15.14 -11.66
C ASP A 97 22.05 -14.30 -10.43
N THR A 98 23.05 -14.69 -9.60
CA THR A 98 23.61 -13.70 -8.66
C THR A 98 25.07 -13.90 -8.24
N ALA A 99 25.91 -14.44 -9.10
CA ALA A 99 27.35 -14.57 -8.79
C ALA A 99 28.08 -13.20 -8.72
N GLU A 100 27.54 -12.16 -9.33
CA GLU A 100 28.15 -10.81 -9.36
C GLU A 100 27.82 -9.98 -8.11
N ASP A 101 26.61 -10.11 -7.53
CA ASP A 101 26.21 -9.37 -6.33
C ASP A 101 26.85 -9.91 -5.05
N VAL A 102 27.15 -11.20 -4.99
CA VAL A 102 27.83 -11.85 -3.86
C VAL A 102 29.26 -11.32 -3.64
N GLY A 103 29.97 -11.02 -4.71
CA GLY A 103 31.31 -10.43 -4.66
C GLY A 103 31.34 -9.05 -4.02
N GLN A 104 30.35 -8.22 -4.31
CA GLN A 104 30.28 -6.84 -3.78
C GLN A 104 29.86 -6.79 -2.31
N ILE A 105 29.02 -7.71 -1.85
CA ILE A 105 28.61 -7.80 -0.43
C ILE A 105 29.77 -8.30 0.45
N ALA A 106 30.59 -9.23 -0.03
CA ALA A 106 31.76 -9.72 0.68
C ALA A 106 32.88 -8.65 0.80
N GLU A 107 33.02 -7.75 -0.18
CA GLU A 107 33.97 -6.64 -0.12
C GLU A 107 33.52 -5.50 0.79
N ASN A 108 32.21 -5.28 0.94
CA ASN A 108 31.65 -4.22 1.79
C ASN A 108 31.52 -4.62 3.27
N THR A 109 31.56 -5.91 3.59
CA THR A 109 31.67 -6.38 4.98
C THR A 109 33.15 -6.36 5.38
N LYS A 110 33.57 -5.39 6.16
CA LYS A 110 34.91 -5.35 6.78
C LYS A 110 35.05 -6.47 7.81
N GLY A 111 34.93 -7.70 7.35
CA GLY A 111 34.98 -8.92 8.15
C GLY A 111 36.30 -9.64 8.11
N ALA A 112 37.44 -8.92 7.93
CA ALA A 112 38.78 -9.54 7.89
C ALA A 112 39.25 -10.14 9.25
N ALA A 113 38.48 -10.00 10.33
CA ALA A 113 38.85 -10.47 11.68
C ALA A 113 38.19 -11.81 12.07
N LEU A 114 37.50 -12.48 11.17
CA LEU A 114 36.65 -13.61 11.52
C LEU A 114 37.19 -14.99 11.07
N MET A 115 38.46 -15.10 10.71
CA MET A 115 39.08 -16.39 10.37
C MET A 115 39.82 -16.94 11.55
N GLN A 116 39.30 -17.94 12.20
CA GLN A 116 39.97 -19.11 12.80
C GLN A 116 39.02 -19.99 13.59
N THR A 117 38.67 -21.16 13.11
CA THR A 117 38.95 -22.49 13.65
C THR A 117 38.08 -23.57 13.01
N ALA A 118 38.74 -24.65 12.54
CA ALA A 118 38.14 -25.73 11.76
C ALA A 118 37.39 -26.80 12.60
N ASP A 119 37.39 -26.73 13.92
CA ASP A 119 36.80 -27.75 14.79
C ASP A 119 35.31 -27.61 15.05
N GLN A 120 34.69 -26.56 14.53
CA GLN A 120 33.24 -26.31 14.72
C GLN A 120 32.38 -26.72 13.51
N LEU A 121 32.96 -27.22 12.43
CA LEU A 121 32.26 -27.65 11.21
C LEU A 121 31.34 -28.85 11.42
N SER A 122 31.58 -29.72 12.41
CA SER A 122 30.67 -30.83 12.73
C SER A 122 29.37 -30.36 13.39
N ALA A 123 29.44 -29.30 14.21
CA ALA A 123 28.26 -28.68 14.82
C ALA A 123 27.40 -27.92 13.77
N VAL A 124 27.98 -27.48 12.66
CA VAL A 124 27.28 -26.85 11.52
C VAL A 124 26.50 -27.90 10.73
N GLY A 125 27.05 -29.13 10.58
CA GLY A 125 26.37 -30.23 9.88
C GLY A 125 25.05 -30.66 10.56
N ASP A 126 25.07 -30.79 11.88
CA ASP A 126 23.85 -31.11 12.66
C ASP A 126 22.80 -29.99 12.60
N LYS A 127 23.23 -28.75 12.39
CA LYS A 127 22.37 -27.59 12.25
C LYS A 127 21.84 -27.35 10.85
N ILE A 128 22.55 -27.77 9.82
CA ILE A 128 22.04 -27.82 8.44
C ILE A 128 20.82 -28.76 8.36
N GLN A 129 20.82 -29.85 9.13
CA GLN A 129 19.69 -30.74 9.22
C GLN A 129 18.49 -30.11 9.97
N ASP A 130 18.78 -29.30 11.00
CA ASP A 130 17.78 -28.51 11.74
C ASP A 130 17.24 -27.32 10.89
N ILE A 131 18.10 -26.72 10.07
CA ILE A 131 17.76 -25.72 9.03
C ILE A 131 16.86 -26.33 7.97
N GLY A 132 17.12 -27.57 7.54
CA GLY A 132 16.26 -28.28 6.58
C GLY A 132 14.86 -28.52 7.15
N THR A 133 14.74 -28.84 8.44
CA THR A 133 13.43 -28.99 9.13
C THR A 133 12.71 -27.65 9.26
N LYS A 134 13.44 -26.59 9.55
CA LYS A 134 12.87 -25.22 9.69
C LYS A 134 12.56 -24.58 8.33
N ALA A 135 13.30 -24.93 7.28
CA ALA A 135 12.93 -24.59 5.91
C ALA A 135 11.62 -25.28 5.48
N MET A 136 11.38 -26.51 5.99
CA MET A 136 10.08 -27.18 5.82
C MET A 136 8.96 -26.49 6.60
N ASP A 137 9.25 -25.93 7.78
CA ASP A 137 8.24 -25.18 8.55
C ASP A 137 7.91 -23.84 7.87
N ALA A 138 8.91 -23.13 7.33
CA ALA A 138 8.70 -21.93 6.53
C ALA A 138 7.99 -22.25 5.20
N TYR A 139 8.29 -23.39 4.59
CA TYR A 139 7.55 -23.90 3.43
C TYR A 139 6.09 -24.22 3.81
N SER A 140 5.85 -24.78 5.00
CA SER A 140 4.50 -25.04 5.51
C SER A 140 3.71 -23.77 5.79
N GLU A 141 4.33 -22.70 6.28
CA GLU A 141 3.67 -21.38 6.42
C GLU A 141 3.29 -20.80 5.07
N THR A 142 4.19 -20.92 4.07
CA THR A 142 3.90 -20.53 2.69
C THR A 142 2.76 -21.36 2.09
N GLU A 143 2.78 -22.70 2.28
CA GLU A 143 1.69 -23.56 1.83
C GLU A 143 0.36 -23.18 2.46
N ASN A 144 0.32 -22.94 3.76
CA ASN A 144 -0.91 -22.55 4.46
C ASN A 144 -1.46 -21.20 3.95
N ALA A 145 -0.60 -20.20 3.75
CA ALA A 145 -0.97 -18.92 3.19
C ALA A 145 -1.54 -19.05 1.77
N VAL A 146 -0.88 -19.85 0.93
CA VAL A 146 -1.32 -20.15 -0.45
C VAL A 146 -2.60 -20.96 -0.47
N ILE A 147 -2.72 -21.99 0.38
CA ILE A 147 -3.93 -22.83 0.49
C ILE A 147 -5.14 -21.95 0.83
N LYS A 148 -5.00 -20.97 1.69
CA LYS A 148 -6.06 -20.05 2.10
C LYS A 148 -6.65 -19.29 0.89
N VAL A 149 -5.79 -18.71 0.05
CA VAL A 149 -6.21 -18.00 -1.17
C VAL A 149 -6.82 -18.98 -2.17
N ASN A 150 -6.14 -20.06 -2.46
CA ASN A 150 -6.57 -21.07 -3.43
C ASN A 150 -7.89 -21.74 -3.03
N ALA A 151 -8.08 -22.03 -1.73
CA ALA A 151 -9.33 -22.61 -1.23
C ALA A 151 -10.51 -21.65 -1.36
N TYR A 152 -10.27 -20.33 -1.16
CA TYR A 152 -11.32 -19.35 -1.28
C TYR A 152 -11.83 -19.20 -2.71
N PHE A 153 -10.92 -19.17 -3.69
CA PHE A 153 -11.27 -19.01 -5.12
C PHE A 153 -11.44 -20.35 -5.85
N GLY A 154 -11.15 -21.48 -5.21
CA GLY A 154 -11.16 -22.82 -5.85
C GLY A 154 -10.03 -22.98 -6.87
N GLU A 155 -8.93 -22.30 -6.70
CA GLU A 155 -7.79 -22.28 -7.62
C GLU A 155 -6.98 -23.58 -7.53
N THR A 156 -6.55 -24.06 -8.70
CA THR A 156 -5.68 -25.22 -8.85
C THR A 156 -4.74 -25.02 -10.04
N GLY A 157 -3.67 -25.78 -10.09
CA GLY A 157 -2.71 -25.71 -11.22
C GLY A 157 -2.06 -24.33 -11.32
N GLN A 158 -2.05 -23.75 -12.51
CA GLN A 158 -1.36 -22.49 -12.81
C GLN A 158 -1.87 -21.30 -11.97
N ALA A 159 -3.18 -21.14 -11.79
CA ALA A 159 -3.74 -20.04 -10.99
C ALA A 159 -3.31 -20.11 -9.52
N ALA A 160 -3.21 -21.34 -8.98
CA ALA A 160 -2.69 -21.56 -7.64
C ALA A 160 -1.19 -21.22 -7.52
N GLU A 161 -0.42 -21.50 -8.56
CA GLU A 161 1.01 -21.16 -8.64
C GLU A 161 1.21 -19.64 -8.77
N GLU A 162 0.43 -18.95 -9.59
CA GLU A 162 0.46 -17.50 -9.74
C GLU A 162 0.16 -16.82 -8.39
N SER A 163 -0.87 -17.25 -7.66
CA SER A 163 -1.18 -16.73 -6.32
C SER A 163 -0.03 -16.96 -5.33
N ALA A 164 0.63 -18.13 -5.41
CA ALA A 164 1.80 -18.44 -4.59
C ALA A 164 3.01 -17.54 -4.91
N ASN A 165 3.25 -17.27 -6.19
CA ASN A 165 4.31 -16.40 -6.65
C ASN A 165 4.10 -14.97 -6.18
N VAL A 166 2.87 -14.46 -6.30
CA VAL A 166 2.52 -13.12 -5.81
C VAL A 166 2.78 -12.98 -4.30
N ILE A 167 2.29 -13.94 -3.49
CA ILE A 167 2.51 -13.90 -2.03
C ILE A 167 4.01 -13.87 -1.71
N LYS A 168 4.79 -14.74 -2.38
CA LYS A 168 6.24 -14.78 -2.19
C LYS A 168 6.93 -13.49 -2.65
N ALA A 169 6.55 -12.94 -3.81
CA ALA A 169 7.13 -11.71 -4.34
C ALA A 169 6.87 -10.54 -3.40
N VAL A 170 5.62 -10.29 -3.03
CA VAL A 170 5.26 -9.19 -2.11
C VAL A 170 6.00 -9.31 -0.79
N TYR A 171 6.01 -10.51 -0.18
CA TYR A 171 6.70 -10.71 1.09
C TYR A 171 8.23 -10.59 0.97
N SER A 172 8.83 -11.07 -0.12
CA SER A 172 10.27 -10.95 -0.35
C SER A 172 10.73 -9.51 -0.56
N ASP A 173 9.86 -8.64 -1.08
CA ASP A 173 10.11 -7.21 -1.23
C ASP A 173 9.98 -6.45 0.10
N GLY A 174 9.67 -7.16 1.19
CA GLY A 174 9.60 -6.61 2.53
C GLY A 174 8.28 -5.90 2.84
N VAL A 175 7.25 -6.14 2.05
CA VAL A 175 5.90 -5.61 2.26
C VAL A 175 5.05 -6.63 3.00
N GLY A 176 4.34 -6.19 4.04
CA GLY A 176 3.54 -7.04 4.92
C GLY A 176 4.31 -7.65 6.09
N GLU A 177 3.60 -7.91 7.18
CA GLU A 177 4.20 -8.40 8.44
C GLU A 177 4.55 -9.90 8.42
N SER A 178 3.81 -10.68 7.62
CA SER A 178 3.96 -12.14 7.48
C SER A 178 3.43 -12.60 6.13
N MET A 179 3.76 -13.84 5.72
CA MET A 179 3.16 -14.43 4.53
C MET A 179 1.64 -14.58 4.65
N ASP A 180 1.13 -14.83 5.84
CA ASP A 180 -0.31 -14.95 6.07
C ASP A 180 -1.00 -13.58 5.92
N SER A 181 -0.42 -12.50 6.42
CA SER A 181 -0.96 -11.14 6.20
C SER A 181 -0.91 -10.72 4.72
N VAL A 182 0.14 -11.10 4.00
CA VAL A 182 0.22 -10.88 2.55
C VAL A 182 -0.83 -11.71 1.81
N ALA A 183 -1.05 -12.97 2.21
CA ALA A 183 -2.09 -13.80 1.62
C ALA A 183 -3.50 -13.22 1.86
N ASP A 184 -3.76 -12.65 3.04
CA ASP A 184 -5.00 -11.92 3.32
C ASP A 184 -5.15 -10.71 2.40
N ALA A 185 -4.09 -9.94 2.19
CA ALA A 185 -4.11 -8.82 1.27
C ALA A 185 -4.35 -9.27 -0.18
N VAL A 186 -3.67 -10.31 -0.66
CA VAL A 186 -3.91 -10.91 -1.99
C VAL A 186 -5.37 -11.34 -2.13
N LEU A 187 -5.93 -11.99 -1.11
CA LEU A 187 -7.32 -12.42 -1.09
C LEU A 187 -8.27 -11.21 -1.19
N ILE A 188 -8.00 -10.12 -0.46
CA ILE A 188 -8.78 -8.89 -0.50
C ILE A 188 -8.71 -8.24 -1.88
N VAL A 189 -7.50 -8.15 -2.48
CA VAL A 189 -7.32 -7.58 -3.83
C VAL A 189 -8.10 -8.39 -4.86
N LYS A 190 -7.90 -9.72 -4.92
CA LYS A 190 -8.63 -10.60 -5.87
C LYS A 190 -10.14 -10.56 -5.68
N LYS A 191 -10.59 -10.51 -4.43
CA LYS A 191 -12.02 -10.44 -4.11
C LYS A 191 -12.69 -9.17 -4.63
N ASN A 192 -12.00 -8.03 -4.57
CA ASN A 192 -12.54 -6.74 -4.98
C ASN A 192 -12.34 -6.45 -6.48
N LEU A 193 -11.23 -6.89 -7.07
CA LEU A 193 -10.84 -6.51 -8.43
C LEU A 193 -10.95 -7.66 -9.43
N GLY A 194 -11.16 -8.90 -8.97
CA GLY A 194 -11.28 -10.07 -9.84
C GLY A 194 -9.92 -10.57 -10.35
N ASP A 195 -9.95 -11.16 -11.55
CA ASP A 195 -8.77 -11.73 -12.19
C ASP A 195 -7.84 -10.61 -12.72
N LEU A 196 -6.62 -10.60 -12.21
CA LEU A 196 -5.57 -9.67 -12.56
C LEU A 196 -4.35 -10.45 -13.09
N SER A 197 -3.49 -9.79 -13.87
CA SER A 197 -2.18 -10.37 -14.18
C SER A 197 -1.36 -10.54 -12.90
N GLU A 198 -0.41 -11.50 -12.88
CA GLU A 198 0.50 -11.70 -11.74
C GLU A 198 1.21 -10.38 -11.34
N THR A 199 1.64 -9.60 -12.33
CA THR A 199 2.30 -8.31 -12.12
C THR A 199 1.36 -7.28 -11.49
N ASP A 200 0.14 -7.12 -12.01
CA ASP A 200 -0.83 -6.18 -11.47
C ASP A 200 -1.26 -6.59 -10.06
N LEU A 201 -1.51 -7.89 -9.83
CA LEU A 201 -1.85 -8.41 -8.52
C LEU A 201 -0.74 -8.15 -7.50
N THR A 202 0.53 -8.34 -7.88
CA THR A 202 1.68 -8.03 -7.03
C THR A 202 1.73 -6.54 -6.69
N ASN A 203 1.69 -5.66 -7.69
CA ASN A 203 1.79 -4.22 -7.50
C ASN A 203 0.64 -3.68 -6.64
N LEU A 204 -0.59 -4.07 -6.95
CA LEU A 204 -1.78 -3.61 -6.23
C LEU A 204 -1.81 -4.12 -4.78
N THR A 205 -1.35 -5.36 -4.55
CA THR A 205 -1.21 -5.90 -3.19
C THR A 205 -0.18 -5.10 -2.38
N GLN A 206 0.97 -4.80 -2.96
CA GLN A 206 2.00 -3.97 -2.31
C GLN A 206 1.49 -2.57 -2.00
N GLN A 207 0.81 -1.93 -2.95
CA GLN A 207 0.25 -0.59 -2.74
C GLN A 207 -0.85 -0.59 -1.68
N ALA A 208 -1.74 -1.58 -1.68
CA ALA A 208 -2.81 -1.71 -0.69
C ALA A 208 -2.26 -1.91 0.73
N ILE A 209 -1.29 -2.83 0.91
CA ILE A 209 -0.61 -3.02 2.20
C ILE A 209 0.11 -1.74 2.63
N THR A 210 0.78 -1.05 1.70
CA THR A 210 1.53 0.18 1.99
C THR A 210 0.60 1.30 2.45
N LEU A 211 -0.58 1.45 1.83
CA LEU A 211 -1.58 2.43 2.24
C LEU A 211 -2.13 2.12 3.65
N ASP A 212 -2.41 0.85 3.93
CA ASP A 212 -2.87 0.42 5.26
C ASP A 212 -1.79 0.66 6.33
N GLU A 213 -0.56 0.18 6.10
CA GLU A 213 0.52 0.28 7.08
C GLU A 213 1.02 1.72 7.34
N LEU A 214 1.09 2.57 6.30
CA LEU A 214 1.65 3.92 6.42
C LEU A 214 0.61 4.98 6.78
N TYR A 215 -0.61 4.83 6.27
CA TYR A 215 -1.66 5.84 6.41
C TYR A 215 -2.84 5.34 7.27
N GLY A 216 -2.91 4.04 7.59
CA GLY A 216 -4.00 3.45 8.37
C GLY A 216 -5.32 3.38 7.59
N ILE A 217 -5.25 3.24 6.27
CA ILE A 217 -6.41 3.25 5.38
C ILE A 217 -6.91 1.83 5.17
N ASP A 218 -8.20 1.59 5.34
CA ASP A 218 -8.80 0.27 5.15
C ASP A 218 -8.64 -0.24 3.72
N MET A 219 -8.06 -1.43 3.61
CA MET A 219 -7.74 -2.07 2.33
C MET A 219 -8.99 -2.40 1.50
N ASN A 220 -10.07 -2.86 2.16
CA ASN A 220 -11.32 -3.18 1.45
C ASN A 220 -12.00 -1.93 0.91
N GLU A 221 -12.02 -0.83 1.68
CA GLU A 221 -12.58 0.43 1.24
C GLU A 221 -11.79 1.01 0.07
N THR A 222 -10.46 1.01 0.18
CA THR A 222 -9.56 1.41 -0.92
C THR A 222 -9.86 0.64 -2.20
N LEU A 223 -9.92 -0.69 -2.13
CA LEU A 223 -10.12 -1.54 -3.30
C LEU A 223 -11.55 -1.47 -3.87
N ARG A 224 -12.57 -1.22 -3.03
CA ARG A 224 -13.90 -0.87 -3.52
C ARG A 224 -13.88 0.44 -4.31
N GLY A 225 -13.15 1.45 -3.82
CA GLY A 225 -12.92 2.70 -4.53
C GLY A 225 -12.22 2.48 -5.87
N VAL A 226 -11.14 1.68 -5.90
CA VAL A 226 -10.45 1.25 -7.14
C VAL A 226 -11.44 0.62 -8.12
N ASN A 227 -12.20 -0.38 -7.67
CA ASN A 227 -13.18 -1.06 -8.50
C ASN A 227 -14.24 -0.09 -9.08
N SER A 228 -14.73 0.85 -8.26
CA SER A 228 -15.67 1.86 -8.70
C SER A 228 -15.07 2.76 -9.79
N LEU A 229 -13.83 3.22 -9.61
CA LEU A 229 -13.14 4.01 -10.63
C LEU A 229 -12.94 3.23 -11.94
N MET A 230 -12.56 1.95 -11.86
CA MET A 230 -12.44 1.08 -13.02
C MET A 230 -13.76 0.96 -13.79
N GLN A 231 -14.83 0.68 -13.08
CA GLN A 231 -16.16 0.47 -13.70
C GLN A 231 -16.76 1.74 -14.27
N GLN A 232 -16.59 2.87 -13.59
CA GLN A 232 -17.27 4.11 -13.96
C GLN A 232 -16.50 4.94 -14.99
N TYR A 233 -15.16 4.84 -14.98
CA TYR A 233 -14.30 5.62 -15.87
C TYR A 233 -13.52 4.78 -16.89
N GLY A 234 -13.63 3.45 -16.83
CA GLY A 234 -12.91 2.56 -17.73
C GLY A 234 -11.38 2.54 -17.49
N LEU A 235 -10.95 2.87 -16.28
CA LEU A 235 -9.54 2.83 -15.89
C LEU A 235 -9.07 1.40 -15.69
N THR A 236 -7.78 1.16 -15.89
CA THR A 236 -7.13 -0.05 -15.40
C THR A 236 -7.06 -0.04 -13.86
N ALA A 237 -6.87 -1.19 -13.24
CA ALA A 237 -6.75 -1.28 -11.78
C ALA A 237 -5.56 -0.44 -11.27
N GLN A 238 -4.44 -0.43 -12.01
CA GLN A 238 -3.28 0.39 -11.66
C GLN A 238 -3.56 1.88 -11.76
N GLU A 239 -4.15 2.35 -12.86
CA GLU A 239 -4.54 3.76 -12.99
C GLU A 239 -5.49 4.22 -11.90
N ALA A 240 -6.48 3.38 -11.54
CA ALA A 240 -7.43 3.67 -10.48
C ALA A 240 -6.75 3.73 -9.09
N MET A 241 -5.83 2.81 -8.82
CA MET A 241 -5.03 2.82 -7.59
C MET A 241 -4.12 4.04 -7.52
N ASP A 242 -3.49 4.43 -8.63
CA ASP A 242 -2.63 5.62 -8.69
C ASP A 242 -3.40 6.91 -8.35
N TYR A 243 -4.66 7.02 -8.78
CA TYR A 243 -5.53 8.12 -8.34
C TYR A 243 -5.71 8.16 -6.82
N ILE A 244 -5.93 7.01 -6.18
CA ILE A 244 -6.10 6.93 -4.73
C ILE A 244 -4.78 7.25 -4.01
N VAL A 245 -3.67 6.67 -4.45
CA VAL A 245 -2.34 6.95 -3.88
C VAL A 245 -2.02 8.44 -3.94
N VAL A 246 -2.17 9.06 -5.11
CA VAL A 246 -1.92 10.50 -5.29
C VAL A 246 -2.92 11.35 -4.49
N GLY A 247 -4.18 10.95 -4.45
CA GLY A 247 -5.22 11.59 -3.63
C GLY A 247 -4.85 11.59 -2.15
N THR A 248 -4.46 10.43 -1.62
CA THR A 248 -4.00 10.26 -0.23
C THR A 248 -2.77 11.14 0.07
N GLN A 249 -1.76 11.12 -0.80
CA GLN A 249 -0.56 11.95 -0.66
C GLN A 249 -0.87 13.45 -0.66
N ASN A 250 -1.88 13.88 -1.41
CA ASN A 250 -2.37 15.26 -1.43
C ASN A 250 -3.32 15.58 -0.27
N GLY A 251 -3.60 14.61 0.60
CA GLY A 251 -4.41 14.80 1.80
C GLY A 251 -5.91 14.73 1.57
N LEU A 252 -6.38 14.07 0.51
CA LEU A 252 -7.80 13.80 0.31
C LEU A 252 -8.35 12.79 1.33
N ASP A 253 -7.49 11.92 1.85
CA ASP A 253 -7.90 10.85 2.76
C ASP A 253 -7.56 11.10 4.23
N LYS A 254 -7.66 12.35 4.67
CA LYS A 254 -7.38 12.73 6.08
C LYS A 254 -8.34 12.12 7.09
N THR A 255 -9.53 11.77 6.64
CA THR A 255 -10.62 11.21 7.45
C THR A 255 -10.84 9.73 7.19
N ASN A 256 -9.98 9.10 6.39
CA ASN A 256 -10.10 7.70 5.94
C ASN A 256 -11.45 7.42 5.24
N GLU A 257 -11.91 8.33 4.42
CA GLU A 257 -13.23 8.24 3.75
C GLU A 257 -13.10 8.16 2.22
N LEU A 258 -11.89 8.29 1.66
CA LEU A 258 -11.70 8.42 0.21
C LEU A 258 -12.23 7.19 -0.54
N GLY A 259 -11.86 5.99 -0.11
CA GLY A 259 -12.30 4.74 -0.74
C GLY A 259 -13.82 4.56 -0.74
N ASP A 260 -14.44 4.87 0.38
CA ASP A 260 -15.90 4.79 0.57
C ASP A 260 -16.61 5.83 -0.29
N ASN A 261 -16.16 7.08 -0.28
CA ASN A 261 -16.68 8.16 -1.13
C ASN A 261 -16.59 7.82 -2.62
N LEU A 262 -15.46 7.28 -3.07
CA LEU A 262 -15.32 6.84 -4.47
C LEU A 262 -16.29 5.72 -4.82
N SER A 263 -16.51 4.79 -3.88
CA SER A 263 -17.45 3.68 -4.07
C SER A 263 -18.89 4.18 -4.23
N GLU A 264 -19.29 5.21 -3.48
CA GLU A 264 -20.63 5.74 -3.48
C GLU A 264 -20.89 6.72 -4.63
N TYR A 265 -19.93 7.62 -4.89
CA TYR A 265 -20.21 8.79 -5.74
C TYR A 265 -19.58 8.73 -7.14
N ALA A 266 -18.56 7.90 -7.41
CA ALA A 266 -17.90 7.88 -8.72
C ALA A 266 -18.89 7.67 -9.89
N GLY A 267 -19.89 6.80 -9.71
CA GLY A 267 -20.91 6.57 -10.72
C GLY A 267 -21.76 7.81 -11.00
N LYS A 268 -22.11 8.59 -9.97
CA LYS A 268 -22.90 9.82 -10.10
C LYS A 268 -22.13 10.90 -10.86
N PHE A 269 -20.82 11.05 -10.54
CA PHE A 269 -19.96 12.00 -11.22
C PHE A 269 -19.70 11.61 -12.67
N SER A 270 -19.44 10.34 -12.95
CA SER A 270 -19.29 9.83 -14.31
C SER A 270 -20.54 10.08 -15.15
N GLN A 271 -21.73 9.79 -14.61
CA GLN A 271 -23.00 10.04 -15.28
C GLN A 271 -23.27 11.53 -15.52
N ALA A 272 -22.85 12.40 -14.62
CA ALA A 272 -22.94 13.84 -14.77
C ALA A 272 -21.97 14.38 -15.84
N GLY A 273 -20.98 13.59 -16.27
CA GLY A 273 -20.03 13.92 -17.31
C GLY A 273 -18.67 14.41 -16.80
N TYR A 274 -18.35 14.16 -15.54
CA TYR A 274 -17.00 14.39 -15.00
C TYR A 274 -16.06 13.26 -15.40
N SER A 275 -14.83 13.58 -15.76
CA SER A 275 -13.74 12.60 -15.81
C SER A 275 -13.21 12.28 -14.40
N ALA A 276 -12.49 11.18 -14.24
CA ALA A 276 -11.85 10.83 -12.96
C ALA A 276 -10.94 11.97 -12.45
N SER A 277 -10.15 12.57 -13.34
CA SER A 277 -9.26 13.68 -12.98
C SER A 277 -10.04 14.90 -12.48
N GLU A 278 -11.14 15.26 -13.15
CA GLU A 278 -11.98 16.39 -12.74
C GLU A 278 -12.69 16.13 -11.41
N TYR A 279 -13.11 14.87 -11.17
CA TYR A 279 -13.68 14.47 -9.89
C TYR A 279 -12.65 14.65 -8.74
N PHE A 280 -11.46 14.13 -8.90
CA PHE A 280 -10.40 14.29 -7.88
C PHE A 280 -10.01 15.77 -7.68
N GLN A 281 -9.93 16.56 -8.74
CA GLN A 281 -9.68 18.01 -8.62
C GLN A 281 -10.78 18.73 -7.87
N LEU A 282 -12.04 18.32 -8.06
CA LEU A 282 -13.17 18.90 -7.36
C LEU A 282 -13.13 18.57 -5.86
N LEU A 283 -12.82 17.33 -5.49
CA LEU A 283 -12.61 16.92 -4.10
C LEU A 283 -11.48 17.72 -3.45
N ASP A 284 -10.33 17.82 -4.12
CA ASP A 284 -9.16 18.56 -3.63
C ASP A 284 -9.47 20.05 -3.45
N ASN A 285 -10.12 20.67 -4.44
CA ASN A 285 -10.53 22.06 -4.35
C ASN A 285 -11.54 22.30 -3.23
N GLY A 286 -12.50 21.40 -3.04
CA GLY A 286 -13.48 21.50 -1.97
C GLY A 286 -12.82 21.53 -0.59
N LEU A 287 -11.92 20.57 -0.32
CA LEU A 287 -11.19 20.52 0.96
C LEU A 287 -10.26 21.73 1.16
N LYS A 288 -9.55 22.17 0.11
CA LYS A 288 -8.67 23.36 0.18
C LYS A 288 -9.43 24.64 0.45
N ASN A 289 -10.69 24.74 0.02
CA ASN A 289 -11.54 25.91 0.21
C ASN A 289 -12.50 25.79 1.41
N GLY A 290 -12.27 24.81 2.30
CA GLY A 290 -12.92 24.78 3.62
C GLY A 290 -14.09 23.82 3.75
N ALA A 291 -14.31 22.93 2.79
CA ALA A 291 -15.26 21.84 2.99
C ALA A 291 -14.81 20.97 4.18
N TYR A 292 -15.76 20.57 5.02
CA TYR A 292 -15.48 19.86 6.25
C TYR A 292 -14.84 18.47 5.98
N ASN A 293 -15.37 17.75 5.00
CA ASN A 293 -14.89 16.44 4.55
C ASN A 293 -15.31 16.19 3.09
N LEU A 294 -14.95 15.02 2.56
CA LEU A 294 -15.30 14.62 1.19
C LEU A 294 -16.79 14.48 0.97
N ASP A 295 -17.55 13.99 1.96
CA ASP A 295 -18.99 13.84 1.86
C ASP A 295 -19.67 15.17 1.56
N LYS A 296 -19.24 16.27 2.19
CA LYS A 296 -19.81 17.58 1.94
C LYS A 296 -19.63 18.05 0.50
N VAL A 297 -18.45 17.74 -0.08
CA VAL A 297 -18.19 18.07 -1.50
C VAL A 297 -19.05 17.21 -2.41
N ASN A 298 -19.12 15.91 -2.14
CA ASN A 298 -19.90 14.95 -2.91
C ASN A 298 -21.40 15.23 -2.83
N ASP A 299 -21.90 15.50 -1.63
CA ASP A 299 -23.31 15.84 -1.38
C ASP A 299 -23.74 17.09 -2.11
N ALA A 300 -22.89 18.14 -2.13
CA ALA A 300 -23.21 19.38 -2.85
C ALA A 300 -23.39 19.11 -4.36
N ILE A 301 -22.49 18.34 -4.97
CA ILE A 301 -22.62 18.00 -6.40
C ILE A 301 -23.80 17.04 -6.65
N ASN A 302 -24.01 16.08 -5.77
CA ASN A 302 -25.14 15.17 -5.86
C ASN A 302 -26.48 15.93 -5.74
N GLU A 303 -26.57 16.91 -4.85
CA GLU A 303 -27.77 17.75 -4.70
C GLU A 303 -28.05 18.56 -5.96
N VAL A 304 -27.06 19.30 -6.49
CA VAL A 304 -27.29 20.08 -7.73
C VAL A 304 -27.61 19.18 -8.92
N THR A 305 -27.00 18.01 -9.01
CA THR A 305 -27.29 17.01 -10.04
C THR A 305 -28.76 16.53 -9.92
N THR A 306 -29.21 16.22 -8.72
CA THR A 306 -30.58 15.81 -8.42
C THR A 306 -31.57 16.91 -8.77
N ARG A 307 -31.30 18.15 -8.37
CA ARG A 307 -32.18 19.32 -8.63
C ARG A 307 -32.22 19.72 -10.10
N LEU A 308 -31.20 19.37 -10.88
CA LEU A 308 -31.25 19.46 -12.35
C LEU A 308 -32.25 18.46 -12.93
N VAL A 309 -32.23 17.21 -12.47
CA VAL A 309 -33.04 16.11 -13.00
C VAL A 309 -34.52 16.22 -12.57
N ASP A 310 -34.79 16.59 -11.32
CA ASP A 310 -36.15 16.69 -10.77
C ASP A 310 -36.92 17.94 -11.20
N GLY A 311 -36.21 18.87 -11.88
CA GLY A 311 -36.82 20.10 -12.43
C GLY A 311 -36.72 21.31 -11.49
N THR A 312 -36.26 21.16 -10.25
CA THR A 312 -36.14 22.25 -9.27
C THR A 312 -35.31 23.42 -9.79
N ILE A 313 -34.14 23.14 -10.40
CA ILE A 313 -33.33 24.17 -11.03
C ILE A 313 -34.04 24.78 -12.26
N GLY A 314 -34.78 23.96 -13.01
CA GLY A 314 -35.58 24.45 -14.15
C GLY A 314 -36.58 25.54 -13.77
N GLU A 315 -37.23 25.45 -12.61
CA GLU A 315 -38.14 26.47 -12.10
C GLU A 315 -37.45 27.81 -11.80
N SER A 316 -36.15 27.77 -11.45
CA SER A 316 -35.37 28.95 -11.08
C SER A 316 -34.29 29.32 -12.11
N ILE A 317 -34.23 28.64 -13.25
CA ILE A 317 -33.17 28.80 -14.25
C ILE A 317 -33.03 30.23 -14.76
N GLY A 318 -34.15 30.99 -14.80
CA GLY A 318 -34.15 32.40 -15.16
C GLY A 318 -33.38 33.33 -14.24
N SER A 319 -32.98 32.87 -13.06
CA SER A 319 -32.13 33.60 -12.10
C SER A 319 -30.65 33.53 -12.46
N PHE A 320 -30.25 32.59 -13.31
CA PHE A 320 -28.86 32.39 -13.74
C PHE A 320 -28.59 33.15 -15.05
N SER A 321 -27.31 33.24 -15.45
CA SER A 321 -26.92 33.92 -16.69
C SER A 321 -27.53 33.30 -17.93
N THR A 322 -27.60 34.09 -19.00
CA THR A 322 -28.08 33.60 -20.32
C THR A 322 -27.31 32.37 -20.77
N LYS A 323 -25.98 32.31 -20.52
CA LYS A 323 -25.15 31.16 -20.84
C LYS A 323 -25.59 29.89 -20.11
N THR A 324 -25.91 30.00 -18.81
CA THR A 324 -26.40 28.88 -18.01
C THR A 324 -27.77 28.41 -18.50
N GLN A 325 -28.69 29.33 -18.84
CA GLN A 325 -30.00 29.01 -19.41
C GLN A 325 -29.88 28.28 -20.76
N GLU A 326 -28.97 28.72 -21.63
CA GLU A 326 -28.70 28.05 -22.91
C GLU A 326 -28.10 26.65 -22.71
N LEU A 327 -27.15 26.49 -21.79
CA LEU A 327 -26.56 25.19 -21.46
C LEU A 327 -27.58 24.25 -20.86
N PHE A 328 -28.45 24.72 -19.97
CA PHE A 328 -29.52 23.95 -19.40
C PHE A 328 -30.48 23.44 -20.50
N THR A 329 -30.89 24.32 -21.40
CA THR A 329 -31.73 23.95 -22.55
C THR A 329 -31.02 22.95 -23.47
N SER A 330 -29.75 23.15 -23.72
CA SER A 330 -28.92 22.23 -24.50
C SER A 330 -28.82 20.86 -23.85
N TRP A 331 -28.61 20.80 -22.53
CA TRP A 331 -28.58 19.55 -21.77
C TRP A 331 -29.91 18.80 -21.86
N GLN A 332 -31.05 19.48 -21.68
CA GLN A 332 -32.36 18.86 -21.83
C GLN A 332 -32.59 18.24 -23.21
N ASN A 333 -31.93 18.78 -24.23
CA ASN A 333 -31.99 18.30 -25.63
C ASN A 333 -30.84 17.32 -25.98
N GLY A 334 -30.03 16.90 -25.00
CA GLY A 334 -28.92 15.97 -25.21
C GLY A 334 -27.65 16.59 -25.86
N GLY A 335 -27.60 17.93 -25.97
CA GLY A 335 -26.47 18.65 -26.56
C GLY A 335 -25.38 19.10 -25.58
N ALA A 336 -25.61 18.99 -24.28
CA ALA A 336 -24.66 19.31 -23.22
C ALA A 336 -24.69 18.26 -22.10
N THR A 337 -23.65 18.22 -21.29
CA THR A 337 -23.59 17.36 -20.07
C THR A 337 -24.13 18.11 -18.85
N GLN A 338 -24.53 17.37 -17.81
CA GLN A 338 -24.89 17.97 -16.51
C GLN A 338 -23.72 18.79 -15.95
N LYS A 339 -22.51 18.28 -16.05
CA LYS A 339 -21.28 19.00 -15.64
C LYS A 339 -21.20 20.39 -16.26
N GLN A 340 -21.45 20.53 -17.56
CA GLN A 340 -21.37 21.83 -18.24
C GLN A 340 -22.37 22.84 -17.67
N VAL A 341 -23.57 22.38 -17.29
CA VAL A 341 -24.58 23.22 -16.62
C VAL A 341 -24.10 23.58 -15.20
N ILE A 342 -23.64 22.60 -14.44
CA ILE A 342 -23.14 22.80 -13.06
C ILE A 342 -21.95 23.76 -13.05
N ASP A 343 -20.97 23.58 -13.92
CA ASP A 343 -19.81 24.47 -14.04
C ASP A 343 -20.24 25.92 -14.35
N SER A 344 -21.27 26.09 -15.20
CA SER A 344 -21.82 27.42 -15.50
C SER A 344 -22.57 28.03 -14.33
N ILE A 345 -23.34 27.25 -13.58
CA ILE A 345 -23.99 27.67 -12.34
C ILE A 345 -22.96 28.13 -11.31
N VAL A 346 -21.90 27.33 -11.08
CA VAL A 346 -20.81 27.67 -10.16
C VAL A 346 -20.10 28.95 -10.60
N ALA A 347 -19.86 29.10 -11.91
CA ALA A 347 -19.29 30.34 -12.46
C ALA A 347 -20.18 31.55 -12.23
N ASP A 348 -21.50 31.43 -12.40
CA ASP A 348 -22.45 32.50 -12.13
C ASP A 348 -22.39 32.93 -10.65
N ILE A 349 -22.38 31.98 -9.72
CA ILE A 349 -22.26 32.24 -8.29
C ILE A 349 -20.92 32.95 -7.99
N GLY A 350 -19.82 32.44 -8.54
CA GLY A 350 -18.47 32.99 -8.31
C GLY A 350 -18.26 34.38 -8.90
N ASN A 351 -19.03 34.74 -9.94
CA ASN A 351 -18.96 36.05 -10.58
C ASN A 351 -19.86 37.12 -9.91
N CYS A 352 -20.70 36.75 -8.94
CA CYS A 352 -21.51 37.72 -8.21
C CYS A 352 -20.62 38.67 -7.43
N THR A 353 -20.85 39.96 -7.59
CA THR A 353 -20.20 41.02 -6.82
C THR A 353 -20.87 41.28 -5.48
N ASN A 354 -22.12 40.82 -5.34
CA ASN A 354 -22.94 40.95 -4.14
C ASN A 354 -23.05 39.59 -3.44
N GLN A 355 -22.58 39.52 -2.19
CA GLN A 355 -22.61 38.28 -1.39
C GLN A 355 -24.04 37.71 -1.22
N GLN A 356 -25.06 38.56 -1.03
CA GLN A 356 -26.43 38.11 -0.88
C GLN A 356 -26.96 37.47 -2.17
N GLU A 357 -26.57 38.00 -3.33
CA GLU A 357 -26.94 37.43 -4.63
C GLU A 357 -26.23 36.08 -4.83
N ALA A 358 -24.94 35.98 -4.51
CA ALA A 358 -24.19 34.72 -4.56
C ALA A 358 -24.87 33.64 -3.68
N LEU A 359 -25.21 33.97 -2.45
CA LEU A 359 -25.89 33.05 -1.52
C LEU A 359 -27.28 32.64 -2.04
N ASN A 360 -28.04 33.56 -2.64
CA ASN A 360 -29.34 33.25 -3.24
C ASN A 360 -29.18 32.25 -4.40
N LEU A 361 -28.24 32.48 -5.31
CA LEU A 361 -27.99 31.56 -6.44
C LEU A 361 -27.47 30.21 -5.92
N ALA A 362 -26.57 30.21 -4.90
CA ALA A 362 -26.13 28.99 -4.28
C ALA A 362 -27.29 28.18 -3.65
N ALA A 363 -28.20 28.85 -2.92
CA ALA A 363 -29.35 28.19 -2.33
C ALA A 363 -30.30 27.63 -3.39
N LEU A 364 -30.48 28.32 -4.54
CA LEU A 364 -31.25 27.81 -5.66
C LEU A 364 -30.63 26.57 -6.30
N ALA A 365 -29.30 26.52 -6.39
CA ALA A 365 -28.57 25.42 -7.00
C ALA A 365 -28.38 24.23 -6.05
N PHE A 366 -27.89 24.48 -4.85
CA PHE A 366 -27.39 23.48 -3.89
C PHE A 366 -28.36 23.24 -2.71
N GLY A 367 -29.49 23.95 -2.64
CA GLY A 367 -30.43 23.80 -1.55
C GLY A 367 -29.79 24.05 -0.17
N THR A 368 -30.01 23.13 0.75
CA THR A 368 -29.41 23.18 2.11
C THR A 368 -27.90 22.92 2.15
N MET A 369 -27.30 22.48 1.04
CA MET A 369 -25.84 22.29 0.92
C MET A 369 -25.11 23.62 0.59
N ALA A 370 -25.84 24.71 0.41
CA ALA A 370 -25.28 26.04 0.14
C ALA A 370 -24.69 26.72 1.39
N GLU A 371 -24.91 26.16 2.59
CA GLU A 371 -24.36 26.63 3.87
C GLU A 371 -22.95 26.04 4.08
#